data_6a8a22b60cbe12c26846de756776a6da
#
_entry.id   6a8a22b60cbe12c26846de756776a6da
#
_cell.length_a   1.000
_cell.length_b   1.000
_cell.length_c   1.000
_cell.angle_alpha   90.00
_cell.angle_beta   90.00
_cell.angle_gamma   90.00
#
_symmetry.space_group_name_H-M   'P 1'
#
loop_
_entity.id
_entity.type
_entity.pdbx_description
1 polymer ?
#
loop_
_entity_poly.entity_id
_entity_poly.type
_entity_poly.pdbx_seq_one_letter_code
_entity_poly.pdbx_strand_id
1 'polypeptide(L)'
;MPGEFYIKGKKEKTDLSPVLAGITQLEATGDAIKARTDNLAGEAPETGPTTADWQADESDIISLGADDTRYKLHSLLLSIHNLVGTVIIVRLYTKVNGLERKVYEQTFNAATDPPGLWVANGTVGIHQSLRVTLQSNDVSDNGQAVDYDYSLEVM
;
A
#
# COMPACT_ATOMS: atom_id res chain seq x y z
N MET A 1 -23.67 -7.62 82.20
CA MET A 1 -23.46 -6.72 81.02
C MET A 1 -22.53 -7.43 80.06
N PRO A 2 -23.00 -7.94 78.96
CA PRO A 2 -22.08 -8.53 78.01
C PRO A 2 -21.40 -7.40 77.24
N GLY A 3 -20.07 -7.44 77.23
CA GLY A 3 -19.24 -6.47 76.46
C GLY A 3 -19.42 -6.61 75.01
N GLU A 4 -19.83 -5.54 74.32
CA GLU A 4 -19.85 -5.45 72.90
C GLU A 4 -18.40 -5.38 72.40
N PHE A 5 -17.97 -6.43 71.73
CA PHE A 5 -16.74 -6.40 70.93
C PHE A 5 -17.00 -5.67 69.59
N TYR A 6 -16.66 -4.40 69.51
CA TYR A 6 -16.59 -3.69 68.25
C TYR A 6 -15.27 -4.04 67.56
N ILE A 7 -15.31 -4.95 66.58
CA ILE A 7 -14.25 -5.09 65.63
C ILE A 7 -14.38 -3.91 64.66
N LYS A 8 -13.63 -2.85 64.96
CA LYS A 8 -13.48 -1.73 64.02
C LYS A 8 -12.65 -2.20 62.83
N GLY A 9 -13.31 -2.82 61.88
CA GLY A 9 -12.69 -3.19 60.60
C GLY A 9 -12.24 -1.91 59.90
N LYS A 10 -10.95 -1.63 59.97
CA LYS A 10 -10.31 -0.62 59.17
C LYS A 10 -10.49 -1.08 57.71
N LYS A 11 -11.43 -0.48 57.00
CA LYS A 11 -11.50 -0.65 55.54
C LYS A 11 -10.23 -0.03 54.96
N GLU A 12 -9.21 -0.82 54.78
CA GLU A 12 -8.07 -0.40 53.99
C GLU A 12 -8.59 -0.18 52.56
N LYS A 13 -8.50 1.06 52.14
CA LYS A 13 -8.75 1.37 50.73
C LYS A 13 -7.60 0.73 49.96
N THR A 14 -7.90 -0.37 49.26
CA THR A 14 -6.95 -0.97 48.34
C THR A 14 -6.64 0.07 47.27
N ASP A 15 -5.38 0.45 47.18
CA ASP A 15 -4.92 1.34 46.10
C ASP A 15 -4.91 0.54 44.78
N LEU A 16 -5.85 0.85 43.92
CA LEU A 16 -5.98 0.23 42.59
C LEU A 16 -5.21 1.00 41.52
N SER A 17 -4.52 2.07 41.86
CA SER A 17 -3.76 2.88 40.92
C SER A 17 -2.74 2.08 40.09
N PRO A 18 -1.97 1.11 40.66
CA PRO A 18 -1.05 0.29 39.88
C PRO A 18 -1.76 -0.64 38.89
N VAL A 19 -2.94 -1.15 39.28
CA VAL A 19 -3.74 -2.01 38.39
C VAL A 19 -4.29 -1.18 37.23
N LEU A 20 -4.79 0.01 37.51
CA LEU A 20 -5.31 0.91 36.48
C LEU A 20 -4.21 1.33 35.49
N ALA A 21 -3.02 1.66 35.97
CA ALA A 21 -1.87 1.97 35.16
C ALA A 21 -1.46 0.78 34.25
N GLY A 22 -1.51 -0.45 34.81
CA GLY A 22 -1.24 -1.68 34.06
C GLY A 22 -2.27 -1.91 32.93
N ILE A 23 -3.56 -1.65 33.22
CA ILE A 23 -4.63 -1.77 32.21
C ILE A 23 -4.40 -0.76 31.06
N THR A 24 -4.13 0.51 31.38
CA THR A 24 -3.86 1.55 30.35
C THR A 24 -2.65 1.20 29.49
N GLN A 25 -1.61 0.60 30.07
CA GLN A 25 -0.43 0.16 29.31
C GLN A 25 -0.76 -1.05 28.43
N LEU A 26 -1.61 -1.97 28.90
CA LEU A 26 -2.09 -3.09 28.07
C LEU A 26 -2.95 -2.62 26.91
N GLU A 27 -3.83 -1.65 27.12
CA GLU A 27 -4.65 -1.04 26.08
C GLU A 27 -3.76 -0.39 25.01
N ALA A 28 -2.78 0.43 25.39
CA ALA A 28 -1.84 1.06 24.47
C ALA A 28 -1.02 0.03 23.65
N THR A 29 -0.63 -1.08 24.31
CA THR A 29 0.09 -2.17 23.64
C THR A 29 -0.84 -2.92 22.68
N GLY A 30 -2.10 -3.15 23.07
CA GLY A 30 -3.14 -3.76 22.24
C GLY A 30 -3.42 -2.93 20.99
N ASP A 31 -3.54 -1.62 21.12
CA ASP A 31 -3.75 -0.69 20.03
C ASP A 31 -2.54 -0.67 19.06
N ALA A 32 -1.31 -0.72 19.60
CA ALA A 32 -0.11 -0.79 18.78
C ALA A 32 0.00 -2.12 18.02
N ILE A 33 -0.38 -3.24 18.64
CA ILE A 33 -0.43 -4.55 17.98
C ILE A 33 -1.52 -4.54 16.90
N LYS A 34 -2.71 -4.02 17.24
CA LYS A 34 -3.83 -3.91 16.30
C LYS A 34 -3.44 -3.08 15.08
N ALA A 35 -2.83 -1.92 15.28
CA ALA A 35 -2.37 -1.07 14.18
C ALA A 35 -1.35 -1.79 13.26
N ARG A 36 -0.44 -2.59 13.84
CA ARG A 36 0.49 -3.41 13.05
C ARG A 36 -0.22 -4.56 12.33
N THR A 37 -1.20 -5.19 12.98
CA THR A 37 -1.98 -6.30 12.39
C THR A 37 -2.91 -5.78 11.31
N ASP A 38 -3.52 -4.61 11.51
CA ASP A 38 -4.36 -3.96 10.50
C ASP A 38 -3.52 -3.55 9.28
N ASN A 39 -2.26 -3.13 9.47
CA ASN A 39 -1.33 -2.89 8.38
C ASN A 39 -0.88 -4.17 7.66
N LEU A 40 -0.80 -5.31 8.37
CA LEU A 40 -0.52 -6.63 7.77
C LEU A 40 -1.76 -7.22 7.09
N ALA A 41 -2.95 -6.96 7.65
CA ALA A 41 -4.23 -7.36 7.07
C ALA A 41 -4.79 -6.34 6.08
N GLY A 42 -4.27 -5.12 6.09
CA GLY A 42 -4.61 -4.01 5.21
C GLY A 42 -3.93 -4.07 3.85
N GLU A 43 -3.38 -5.22 3.46
CA GLU A 43 -3.14 -5.57 2.07
C GLU A 43 -4.47 -5.82 1.35
N ALA A 44 -5.39 -4.86 1.44
CA ALA A 44 -6.43 -4.82 0.44
C ALA A 44 -5.72 -4.48 -0.87
N PRO A 45 -5.75 -5.36 -1.88
CA PRO A 45 -5.27 -4.99 -3.19
C PRO A 45 -6.03 -3.73 -3.60
N GLU A 46 -5.31 -2.65 -3.79
CA GLU A 46 -5.94 -1.48 -4.37
C GLU A 46 -6.05 -1.74 -5.86
N THR A 47 -7.25 -1.63 -6.36
CA THR A 47 -7.58 -1.79 -7.76
C THR A 47 -8.18 -0.49 -8.27
N GLY A 48 -7.91 -0.16 -9.49
CA GLY A 48 -8.54 1.00 -10.10
C GLY A 48 -8.29 1.06 -11.60
N PRO A 49 -9.16 1.73 -12.33
CA PRO A 49 -8.85 2.19 -13.66
C PRO A 49 -8.22 3.58 -13.63
N THR A 50 -7.26 3.80 -14.51
CA THR A 50 -6.78 5.14 -14.88
C THR A 50 -7.04 5.36 -16.36
N THR A 51 -7.51 6.56 -16.71
CA THR A 51 -7.70 6.98 -18.11
C THR A 51 -6.83 8.18 -18.40
N ALA A 52 -6.19 8.21 -19.57
CA ALA A 52 -5.37 9.32 -20.02
C ALA A 52 -5.31 9.37 -21.55
N ASP A 53 -4.67 10.39 -22.09
CA ASP A 53 -4.36 10.50 -23.51
C ASP A 53 -3.04 9.77 -23.78
N TRP A 54 -3.12 8.42 -23.78
CA TRP A 54 -1.96 7.53 -23.81
C TRP A 54 -1.06 7.72 -25.05
N GLN A 55 -1.61 8.22 -26.15
CA GLN A 55 -0.85 8.40 -27.39
C GLN A 55 -0.09 9.73 -27.41
N ALA A 56 -0.64 10.78 -26.83
CA ALA A 56 -0.05 12.11 -26.90
C ALA A 56 1.27 12.18 -26.14
N ASP A 57 1.23 11.71 -24.86
CA ASP A 57 2.36 11.79 -23.94
C ASP A 57 2.44 10.55 -23.05
N GLU A 58 3.59 10.37 -22.41
CA GLU A 58 3.74 9.43 -21.32
C GLU A 58 2.87 9.88 -20.14
N SER A 59 1.92 9.06 -19.75
CA SER A 59 0.94 9.38 -18.71
C SER A 59 1.07 8.47 -17.50
N ASP A 60 0.81 9.03 -16.32
CA ASP A 60 0.86 8.29 -15.06
C ASP A 60 -0.34 7.35 -14.93
N ILE A 61 -0.08 6.09 -14.57
CA ILE A 61 -1.11 5.14 -14.15
C ILE A 61 -1.33 5.27 -12.64
N ILE A 62 -0.26 5.14 -11.86
CA ILE A 62 -0.30 5.16 -10.40
C ILE A 62 1.06 5.52 -9.82
N SER A 63 1.05 6.05 -8.60
CA SER A 63 2.23 6.23 -7.76
C SER A 63 2.08 5.43 -6.48
N LEU A 64 2.99 4.50 -6.23
CA LEU A 64 2.96 3.55 -5.12
C LEU A 64 3.90 4.00 -4.00
N GLY A 65 3.40 3.94 -2.77
CA GLY A 65 4.18 4.30 -1.59
C GLY A 65 4.43 5.81 -1.47
N ALA A 66 5.26 6.17 -0.51
CA ALA A 66 5.67 7.54 -0.24
C ALA A 66 7.18 7.62 -0.05
N ASP A 67 7.75 8.82 -0.28
CA ASP A 67 9.17 9.06 -0.07
C ASP A 67 9.52 8.85 1.42
N ASP A 68 10.71 8.35 1.67
CA ASP A 68 11.29 8.11 2.99
C ASP A 68 10.51 7.15 3.89
N THR A 69 9.56 6.42 3.32
CA THR A 69 8.81 5.36 4.00
C THR A 69 9.13 4.01 3.35
N ARG A 70 9.32 2.99 4.18
CA ARG A 70 9.67 1.66 3.68
C ARG A 70 8.43 0.84 3.40
N TYR A 71 8.40 0.24 2.20
CA TYR A 71 7.33 -0.65 1.76
C TYR A 71 7.91 -1.93 1.16
N LYS A 72 7.07 -2.97 1.14
CA LYS A 72 7.25 -4.15 0.30
C LYS A 72 6.14 -4.16 -0.75
N LEU A 73 6.53 -4.04 -2.00
CA LEU A 73 5.64 -4.30 -3.12
C LEU A 73 5.68 -5.80 -3.42
N HIS A 74 4.56 -6.49 -3.23
CA HIS A 74 4.44 -7.93 -3.45
C HIS A 74 4.05 -8.25 -4.88
N SER A 75 3.17 -7.44 -5.45
CA SER A 75 2.72 -7.59 -6.83
C SER A 75 2.30 -6.27 -7.43
N LEU A 76 2.46 -6.14 -8.74
CA LEU A 76 1.89 -5.09 -9.55
C LEU A 76 1.47 -5.69 -10.89
N LEU A 77 0.17 -5.67 -11.15
CA LEU A 77 -0.43 -6.07 -12.40
C LEU A 77 -1.01 -4.85 -13.10
N LEU A 78 -0.90 -4.83 -14.41
CA LEU A 78 -1.61 -3.90 -15.28
C LEU A 78 -2.45 -4.68 -16.28
N SER A 79 -3.58 -4.13 -16.69
CA SER A 79 -4.39 -4.69 -17.76
C SER A 79 -4.47 -3.70 -18.92
N ILE A 80 -3.99 -4.14 -20.08
CA ILE A 80 -4.02 -3.38 -21.34
C ILE A 80 -5.13 -3.88 -22.28
N HIS A 81 -6.14 -4.59 -21.76
CA HIS A 81 -7.16 -5.26 -22.57
C HIS A 81 -8.04 -4.30 -23.37
N ASN A 82 -8.14 -3.04 -22.96
CA ASN A 82 -8.88 -1.99 -23.68
C ASN A 82 -8.04 -1.26 -24.72
N LEU A 83 -6.72 -1.53 -24.76
CA LEU A 83 -5.80 -0.88 -25.69
C LEU A 83 -5.66 -1.71 -26.98
N VAL A 84 -5.36 -1.03 -28.07
CA VAL A 84 -5.15 -1.62 -29.41
C VAL A 84 -3.77 -1.32 -29.99
N GLY A 85 -3.00 -0.49 -29.30
CA GLY A 85 -1.67 -0.08 -29.74
C GLY A 85 -0.72 -1.27 -29.94
N THR A 86 0.09 -1.20 -30.99
CA THR A 86 1.13 -2.21 -31.26
C THR A 86 2.44 -1.92 -30.55
N VAL A 87 2.59 -0.71 -30.00
CA VAL A 87 3.73 -0.28 -29.19
C VAL A 87 3.17 0.41 -27.94
N ILE A 88 3.03 -0.37 -26.88
CA ILE A 88 2.60 0.09 -25.55
C ILE A 88 3.82 0.01 -24.65
N ILE A 89 4.28 1.14 -24.14
CA ILE A 89 5.50 1.22 -23.33
C ILE A 89 5.09 1.46 -21.88
N VAL A 90 5.45 0.54 -21.01
CA VAL A 90 5.30 0.67 -19.56
C VAL A 90 6.65 1.03 -18.96
N ARG A 91 6.67 2.04 -18.08
CA ARG A 91 7.89 2.49 -17.40
C ARG A 91 7.66 2.61 -15.90
N LEU A 92 8.72 2.35 -15.16
CA LEU A 92 8.76 2.59 -13.71
C LEU A 92 9.83 3.62 -13.40
N TYR A 93 9.48 4.55 -12.51
CA TYR A 93 10.38 5.58 -12.03
C TYR A 93 10.43 5.57 -10.50
N THR A 94 11.61 5.78 -9.95
CA THR A 94 11.78 6.00 -8.51
C THR A 94 12.95 6.95 -8.28
N LYS A 95 13.03 7.53 -7.09
CA LYS A 95 14.14 8.41 -6.75
C LYS A 95 15.38 7.60 -6.40
N VAL A 96 16.48 7.94 -7.03
CA VAL A 96 17.82 7.44 -6.72
C VAL A 96 18.69 8.65 -6.38
N ASN A 97 19.19 8.72 -5.16
CA ASN A 97 19.94 9.87 -4.66
C ASN A 97 19.19 11.21 -4.85
N GLY A 98 17.88 11.22 -4.50
CA GLY A 98 17.02 12.41 -4.56
C GLY A 98 16.54 12.81 -5.96
N LEU A 99 16.97 12.13 -7.02
CA LEU A 99 16.59 12.41 -8.39
C LEU A 99 15.74 11.26 -8.94
N GLU A 100 14.60 11.60 -9.57
CA GLU A 100 13.77 10.61 -10.25
C GLU A 100 14.54 9.99 -11.42
N ARG A 101 14.52 8.66 -11.47
CA ARG A 101 15.20 7.87 -12.48
C ARG A 101 14.26 6.79 -13.01
N LYS A 102 14.29 6.59 -14.31
CA LYS A 102 13.67 5.42 -14.92
C LYS A 102 14.46 4.18 -14.53
N VAL A 103 13.79 3.23 -13.89
CA VAL A 103 14.41 1.98 -13.40
C VAL A 103 13.95 0.75 -14.19
N TYR A 104 12.89 0.89 -14.94
CA TYR A 104 12.35 -0.18 -15.78
C TYR A 104 11.66 0.40 -17.02
N GLU A 105 11.74 -0.31 -18.15
CA GLU A 105 10.99 -0.03 -19.37
C GLU A 105 10.75 -1.33 -20.11
N GLN A 106 9.52 -1.57 -20.52
CA GLN A 106 9.17 -2.69 -21.38
C GLN A 106 8.09 -2.28 -22.38
N THR A 107 8.24 -2.80 -23.60
CA THR A 107 7.29 -2.58 -24.69
C THR A 107 6.42 -3.82 -24.86
N PHE A 108 5.13 -3.59 -25.05
CA PHE A 108 4.11 -4.59 -25.29
C PHE A 108 3.33 -4.27 -26.56
N ASN A 109 2.66 -5.28 -27.10
CA ASN A 109 1.80 -5.18 -28.26
C ASN A 109 0.42 -5.77 -27.90
N ALA A 110 -0.63 -4.96 -27.89
CA ALA A 110 -1.97 -5.39 -27.50
C ALA A 110 -2.53 -6.54 -28.34
N ALA A 111 -2.06 -6.69 -29.59
CA ALA A 111 -2.53 -7.75 -30.48
C ALA A 111 -1.88 -9.11 -30.23
N THR A 112 -0.68 -9.16 -29.65
CA THR A 112 0.13 -10.39 -29.55
C THR A 112 0.48 -10.77 -28.10
N ASP A 113 0.56 -9.79 -27.21
CA ASP A 113 0.93 -10.03 -25.82
C ASP A 113 -0.31 -10.30 -24.97
N PRO A 114 -0.16 -10.99 -23.82
CA PRO A 114 -1.25 -11.17 -22.89
C PRO A 114 -1.81 -9.83 -22.41
N PRO A 115 -3.13 -9.67 -22.28
CA PRO A 115 -3.73 -8.42 -21.83
C PRO A 115 -3.42 -8.08 -20.36
N GLY A 116 -3.07 -9.06 -19.55
CA GLY A 116 -2.61 -8.89 -18.17
C GLY A 116 -1.09 -8.95 -18.07
N LEU A 117 -0.49 -7.89 -17.56
CA LEU A 117 0.96 -7.71 -17.48
C LEU A 117 1.42 -7.80 -16.02
N TRP A 118 2.25 -8.78 -15.70
CA TRP A 118 2.98 -8.81 -14.44
C TRP A 118 4.18 -7.86 -14.50
N VAL A 119 4.02 -6.64 -14.01
CA VAL A 119 5.10 -5.64 -13.96
C VAL A 119 6.04 -5.92 -12.79
N ALA A 120 5.47 -6.31 -11.63
CA ALA A 120 6.24 -6.84 -10.52
C ALA A 120 5.61 -8.17 -10.07
N ASN A 121 6.41 -9.23 -10.12
CA ASN A 121 6.05 -10.57 -9.69
C ASN A 121 7.04 -11.06 -8.65
N GLY A 122 6.79 -10.72 -7.39
CA GLY A 122 7.66 -11.02 -6.26
C GLY A 122 7.92 -9.80 -5.39
N THR A 123 8.36 -10.05 -4.16
CA THR A 123 8.53 -9.00 -3.17
C THR A 123 9.75 -8.12 -3.47
N VAL A 124 9.50 -6.84 -3.66
CA VAL A 124 10.53 -5.80 -3.86
C VAL A 124 10.41 -4.77 -2.75
N GLY A 125 11.51 -4.52 -2.02
CA GLY A 125 11.58 -3.43 -1.04
C GLY A 125 11.72 -2.08 -1.75
N ILE A 126 10.85 -1.14 -1.44
CA ILE A 126 10.94 0.25 -1.90
C ILE A 126 10.96 1.20 -0.70
N HIS A 127 11.70 2.30 -0.78
CA HIS A 127 11.78 3.34 0.26
C HIS A 127 11.58 4.75 -0.30
N GLN A 128 11.29 4.83 -1.58
CA GLN A 128 10.90 6.02 -2.30
C GLN A 128 9.67 5.69 -3.13
N SER A 129 8.85 6.68 -3.45
CA SER A 129 7.69 6.47 -4.29
C SER A 129 8.07 5.82 -5.63
N LEU A 130 7.26 4.86 -6.06
CA LEU A 130 7.39 4.17 -7.33
C LEU A 130 6.28 4.66 -8.26
N ARG A 131 6.64 5.45 -9.26
CA ARG A 131 5.70 5.97 -10.27
C ARG A 131 5.65 5.02 -11.47
N VAL A 132 4.47 4.67 -11.88
CA VAL A 132 4.17 3.77 -13.01
C VAL A 132 3.53 4.58 -14.11
N THR A 133 4.08 4.51 -15.31
CA THR A 133 3.59 5.24 -16.48
C THR A 133 3.33 4.31 -17.66
N LEU A 134 2.51 4.78 -18.58
CA LEU A 134 2.25 4.10 -19.85
C LEU A 134 2.20 5.13 -20.98
N GLN A 135 2.60 4.69 -22.16
CA GLN A 135 2.45 5.40 -23.42
C GLN A 135 2.09 4.41 -24.52
N SER A 136 1.14 4.77 -25.37
CA SER A 136 0.76 4.00 -26.55
C SER A 136 1.12 4.74 -27.84
N ASN A 137 1.23 4.00 -28.93
CA ASN A 137 1.39 4.57 -30.25
C ASN A 137 0.07 4.78 -31.02
N ASP A 138 -1.06 4.37 -30.44
CA ASP A 138 -2.36 4.41 -31.12
C ASP A 138 -3.28 5.47 -30.52
N VAL A 139 -3.84 6.33 -31.36
CA VAL A 139 -4.77 7.39 -30.95
C VAL A 139 -6.09 6.84 -30.40
N SER A 140 -6.49 5.64 -30.78
CA SER A 140 -7.69 4.98 -30.30
C SER A 140 -7.59 4.58 -28.83
N ASP A 141 -6.37 4.54 -28.29
CA ASP A 141 -6.12 4.26 -26.88
C ASP A 141 -6.36 5.47 -25.96
N ASN A 142 -6.46 6.67 -26.53
CA ASN A 142 -6.74 7.88 -25.75
C ASN A 142 -8.11 7.76 -25.07
N GLY A 143 -8.13 8.02 -23.76
CA GLY A 143 -9.32 7.90 -22.94
C GLY A 143 -9.73 6.47 -22.59
N GLN A 144 -9.02 5.45 -23.06
CA GLN A 144 -9.26 4.07 -22.65
C GLN A 144 -8.75 3.82 -21.24
N ALA A 145 -9.45 2.95 -20.51
CA ALA A 145 -9.06 2.58 -19.17
C ALA A 145 -7.91 1.57 -19.17
N VAL A 146 -6.91 1.82 -18.36
CA VAL A 146 -5.89 0.86 -17.97
C VAL A 146 -6.17 0.46 -16.53
N ASP A 147 -6.54 -0.79 -16.30
CA ASP A 147 -6.80 -1.30 -14.98
C ASP A 147 -5.48 -1.73 -14.33
N TYR A 148 -5.42 -1.60 -13.00
CA TYR A 148 -4.27 -2.05 -12.23
C TYR A 148 -4.72 -2.73 -10.93
N ASP A 149 -3.84 -3.59 -10.43
CA ASP A 149 -3.96 -4.28 -9.16
C ASP A 149 -2.57 -4.37 -8.53
N TYR A 150 -2.44 -4.03 -7.27
CA TYR A 150 -1.17 -4.14 -6.55
C TYR A 150 -1.36 -4.52 -5.09
N SER A 151 -0.35 -5.14 -4.50
CA SER A 151 -0.26 -5.43 -3.07
C SER A 151 0.97 -4.76 -2.49
N LEU A 152 0.76 -3.82 -1.56
CA LEU A 152 1.79 -3.00 -0.92
C LEU A 152 1.69 -3.11 0.60
N GLU A 153 2.77 -3.52 1.25
CA GLU A 153 2.89 -3.63 2.71
C GLU A 153 3.78 -2.50 3.25
N VAL A 154 3.36 -1.81 4.29
CA VAL A 154 4.21 -0.87 5.05
C VAL A 154 5.13 -1.67 6.00
N MET A 155 6.42 -1.36 6.03
CA MET A 155 7.42 -2.06 6.86
C MET A 155 7.64 -1.38 8.21
#